data_b081fa3fe512c0c40a106af4d1a7f8a6
#
_entry.id   b081fa3fe512c0c40a106af4d1a7f8a6
#
_cell.length_a   1.000
_cell.length_b   1.000
_cell.length_c   1.000
_cell.angle_alpha   90.00
_cell.angle_beta   90.00
_cell.angle_gamma   90.00
#
_symmetry.space_group_name_H-M   'P 1'
#
loop_
_entity.id
_entity.type
_entity.pdbx_description
1 polymer ?
#
loop_
_entity_poly.entity_id
_entity_poly.type
_entity_poly.pdbx_seq_one_letter_code
_entity_poly.pdbx_strand_id
1 'polypeptide(L)'
;MRRLPRSVQLVCVLGLLAGPAQAQDGDLDQFRAHFDQAMSALAAEDTTGYTKALEQAYPFLPARHLNRPFVQYHLARAYAMTGDSLSAARWLSQMLHDRIEGLMLYYTAYDGAFDPVRSSKSFKDVMRQVDTLDVTATHLQGNVYLLEGAGCQIAAQVGPDGVLLVDAGYSLAAPAVLRALGGITKAPIRYVINTHYHEDHVGGNATLGAAAAVMAHPKTREALLEPQTFIEGVVVPPHTGHSLPTLLVENPVSIEFNGETVHVFPLPGHTEGDLVVRFEGSDVLHMGDRYFALASPYIWPGKQVDAYVATMDSLLATLTPDTKVIAGHGPVTPAASLNASYQATLELIDFVRMAVSAAKTVEQTRAMGKARGFPEPWVAGIYEALTEE
;
A
#
# COMPACT_ATOMS: atom_id res chain seq x y z
N MET A 1 -8.22 -22.19 -14.50
CA MET A 1 -7.28 -21.05 -14.42
C MET A 1 -7.90 -19.86 -15.16
N ARG A 2 -8.61 -18.99 -14.47
CA ARG A 2 -9.10 -17.72 -15.04
C ARG A 2 -8.02 -16.68 -14.77
N ARG A 3 -7.36 -16.20 -15.82
CA ARG A 3 -6.41 -15.09 -15.74
C ARG A 3 -7.19 -13.85 -15.27
N LEU A 4 -6.78 -13.25 -14.16
CA LEU A 4 -7.22 -11.91 -13.81
C LEU A 4 -6.88 -10.97 -14.97
N PRO A 5 -7.75 -10.04 -15.33
CA PRO A 5 -7.47 -9.11 -16.42
C PRO A 5 -6.24 -8.27 -16.09
N ARG A 6 -5.29 -8.19 -17.02
CA ARG A 6 -4.03 -7.42 -16.93
C ARG A 6 -4.21 -5.94 -16.52
N SER A 7 -5.44 -5.44 -16.54
CA SER A 7 -5.80 -4.05 -16.25
C SER A 7 -5.78 -3.68 -14.76
N VAL A 8 -6.04 -4.61 -13.84
CA VAL A 8 -6.19 -4.27 -12.40
C VAL A 8 -4.85 -4.12 -11.69
N GLN A 9 -3.83 -4.92 -12.05
CA GLN A 9 -2.49 -4.82 -11.45
C GLN A 9 -1.73 -3.56 -11.91
N LEU A 10 -1.97 -3.09 -13.15
CA LEU A 10 -1.36 -1.89 -13.69
C LEU A 10 -1.96 -0.60 -13.10
N VAL A 11 -3.24 -0.63 -12.67
CA VAL A 11 -3.93 0.53 -12.07
C VAL A 11 -3.37 0.89 -10.70
N CYS A 12 -2.99 -0.08 -9.85
CA CYS A 12 -2.34 0.22 -8.56
C CYS A 12 -0.97 0.88 -8.72
N VAL A 13 -0.16 0.46 -9.72
CA VAL A 13 1.16 1.05 -9.97
C VAL A 13 1.05 2.37 -10.75
N LEU A 14 0.14 2.47 -11.73
CA LEU A 14 -0.04 3.69 -12.54
C LEU A 14 -0.92 4.75 -11.85
N GLY A 15 -1.86 4.36 -10.99
CA GLY A 15 -2.67 5.29 -10.20
C GLY A 15 -1.83 6.10 -9.19
N LEU A 16 -0.73 5.54 -8.70
CA LEU A 16 0.24 6.21 -7.84
C LEU A 16 1.14 7.20 -8.62
N LEU A 17 1.08 7.23 -9.96
CA LEU A 17 1.88 8.16 -10.79
C LEU A 17 1.31 9.59 -10.84
N ALA A 18 0.12 9.84 -10.28
CA ALA A 18 -0.43 11.18 -10.09
C ALA A 18 0.03 11.77 -8.74
N GLY A 19 1.33 11.96 -8.54
CA GLY A 19 1.88 12.61 -7.35
C GLY A 19 1.77 14.15 -7.44
N PRO A 20 1.85 14.85 -6.29
CA PRO A 20 1.71 16.30 -6.26
C PRO A 20 2.86 17.01 -7.00
N ALA A 21 2.56 18.18 -7.50
CA ALA A 21 3.28 19.14 -8.33
C ALA A 21 4.72 19.48 -7.90
N GLN A 22 5.68 18.54 -7.97
CA GLN A 22 7.11 18.82 -7.91
C GLN A 22 7.95 18.03 -8.95
N ALA A 23 7.37 17.03 -9.63
CA ALA A 23 7.94 16.54 -10.89
C ALA A 23 7.34 17.35 -12.02
N GLN A 24 8.14 17.86 -12.94
CA GLN A 24 7.60 18.45 -14.16
C GLN A 24 6.86 17.33 -14.91
N ASP A 25 5.66 17.57 -15.41
CA ASP A 25 4.84 16.56 -16.11
C ASP A 25 5.64 15.78 -17.17
N GLY A 26 6.61 16.44 -17.83
CA GLY A 26 7.52 15.83 -18.80
C GLY A 26 8.45 14.76 -18.24
N ASP A 27 8.83 14.81 -16.96
CA ASP A 27 9.72 13.82 -16.35
C ASP A 27 8.97 12.49 -16.11
N LEU A 28 7.72 12.57 -15.65
CA LEU A 28 6.90 11.38 -15.44
C LEU A 28 6.49 10.69 -16.75
N ASP A 29 6.27 11.44 -17.82
CA ASP A 29 6.00 10.86 -19.14
C ASP A 29 7.22 10.14 -19.70
N GLN A 30 8.43 10.70 -19.51
CA GLN A 30 9.68 10.02 -19.87
C GLN A 30 9.91 8.77 -19.02
N PHE A 31 9.66 8.86 -17.71
CA PHE A 31 9.70 7.69 -16.84
C PHE A 31 8.78 6.57 -17.37
N ARG A 32 7.50 6.89 -17.64
CA ARG A 32 6.52 5.92 -18.17
C ARG A 32 7.00 5.28 -19.47
N ALA A 33 7.45 6.08 -20.42
CA ALA A 33 7.92 5.57 -21.70
C ALA A 33 9.07 4.57 -21.57
N HIS A 34 10.08 4.87 -20.74
CA HIS A 34 11.19 3.96 -20.49
C HIS A 34 10.79 2.75 -19.65
N PHE A 35 9.89 2.93 -18.68
CA PHE A 35 9.40 1.82 -17.86
C PHE A 35 8.57 0.83 -18.68
N ASP A 36 7.71 1.30 -19.60
CA ASP A 36 6.96 0.46 -20.52
C ASP A 36 7.88 -0.31 -21.47
N GLN A 37 8.98 0.32 -21.93
CA GLN A 37 10.03 -0.35 -22.68
C GLN A 37 10.71 -1.45 -21.87
N ALA A 38 10.98 -1.20 -20.59
CA ALA A 38 11.55 -2.20 -19.69
C ALA A 38 10.61 -3.40 -19.52
N MET A 39 9.33 -3.17 -19.27
CA MET A 39 8.35 -4.26 -19.13
C MET A 39 8.18 -5.05 -20.44
N SER A 40 8.24 -4.39 -21.59
CA SER A 40 8.20 -5.04 -22.88
C SER A 40 9.45 -5.92 -23.13
N ALA A 41 10.63 -5.44 -22.75
CA ALA A 41 11.88 -6.20 -22.84
C ALA A 41 11.86 -7.42 -21.89
N LEU A 42 11.34 -7.26 -20.65
CA LEU A 42 11.17 -8.36 -19.71
C LEU A 42 10.25 -9.45 -20.27
N ALA A 43 9.12 -9.06 -20.87
CA ALA A 43 8.18 -9.99 -21.50
C ALA A 43 8.77 -10.70 -22.73
N ALA A 44 9.75 -10.08 -23.39
CA ALA A 44 10.51 -10.65 -24.51
C ALA A 44 11.75 -11.45 -24.07
N GLU A 45 11.98 -11.62 -22.77
CA GLU A 45 13.18 -12.25 -22.18
C GLU A 45 14.51 -11.55 -22.57
N ASP A 46 14.43 -10.27 -23.01
CA ASP A 46 15.60 -9.43 -23.30
C ASP A 46 16.11 -8.76 -22.01
N THR A 47 16.93 -9.48 -21.24
CA THR A 47 17.50 -8.99 -20.01
C THR A 47 18.37 -7.74 -20.19
N THR A 48 19.06 -7.61 -21.33
CA THR A 48 19.90 -6.43 -21.63
C THR A 48 19.04 -5.20 -21.89
N GLY A 49 18.01 -5.32 -22.72
CA GLY A 49 17.04 -4.27 -23.00
C GLY A 49 16.29 -3.86 -21.73
N TYR A 50 15.89 -4.84 -20.92
CA TYR A 50 15.23 -4.62 -19.63
C TYR A 50 16.08 -3.78 -18.67
N THR A 51 17.35 -4.17 -18.46
CA THR A 51 18.28 -3.44 -17.60
C THR A 51 18.48 -2.00 -18.09
N LYS A 52 18.78 -1.83 -19.39
CA LYS A 52 19.02 -0.52 -19.99
C LYS A 52 17.83 0.42 -19.88
N ALA A 53 16.62 -0.09 -20.15
CA ALA A 53 15.41 0.72 -20.08
C ALA A 53 15.09 1.16 -18.64
N LEU A 54 15.33 0.30 -17.63
CA LEU A 54 15.18 0.67 -16.21
C LEU A 54 16.21 1.73 -15.77
N GLU A 55 17.46 1.61 -16.22
CA GLU A 55 18.50 2.63 -15.94
C GLU A 55 18.14 3.99 -16.55
N GLN A 56 17.49 3.99 -17.70
CA GLN A 56 16.99 5.20 -18.35
C GLN A 56 15.75 5.77 -17.64
N ALA A 57 14.87 4.92 -17.11
CA ALA A 57 13.67 5.35 -16.37
C ALA A 57 13.99 5.96 -15.01
N TYR A 58 14.89 5.35 -14.25
CA TYR A 58 15.14 5.69 -12.84
C TYR A 58 15.46 7.16 -12.55
N PRO A 59 16.25 7.89 -13.37
CA PRO A 59 16.57 9.31 -13.14
C PRO A 59 15.36 10.26 -13.18
N PHE A 60 14.28 9.86 -13.86
CA PHE A 60 13.05 10.66 -13.96
C PHE A 60 12.13 10.55 -12.75
N LEU A 61 12.43 9.64 -11.80
CA LEU A 61 11.69 9.54 -10.54
C LEU A 61 12.29 10.47 -9.47
N PRO A 62 11.49 11.37 -8.88
CA PRO A 62 11.92 12.17 -7.74
C PRO A 62 12.43 11.31 -6.58
N ALA A 63 13.36 11.84 -5.77
CA ALA A 63 14.02 11.10 -4.69
C ALA A 63 13.05 10.49 -3.65
N ARG A 64 11.87 11.09 -3.47
CA ARG A 64 10.83 10.62 -2.53
C ARG A 64 9.56 10.09 -3.24
N HIS A 65 9.69 9.68 -4.50
CA HIS A 65 8.54 9.14 -5.23
C HIS A 65 8.24 7.70 -4.76
N LEU A 66 6.97 7.39 -4.50
CA LEU A 66 6.51 6.09 -3.96
C LEU A 66 6.92 4.88 -4.83
N ASN A 67 7.02 5.07 -6.15
CA ASN A 67 7.45 4.00 -7.06
C ASN A 67 8.97 3.79 -7.12
N ARG A 68 9.76 4.59 -6.41
CA ARG A 68 11.22 4.48 -6.46
C ARG A 68 11.74 3.11 -5.95
N PRO A 69 11.24 2.56 -4.83
CA PRO A 69 11.61 1.22 -4.36
C PRO A 69 11.24 0.12 -5.37
N PHE A 70 10.11 0.26 -6.05
CA PHE A 70 9.69 -0.69 -7.07
C PHE A 70 10.68 -0.75 -8.25
N VAL A 71 11.12 0.42 -8.76
CA VAL A 71 12.12 0.48 -9.83
C VAL A 71 13.49 -0.01 -9.37
N GLN A 72 13.89 0.29 -8.14
CA GLN A 72 15.13 -0.21 -7.52
C GLN A 72 15.11 -1.74 -7.41
N TYR A 73 13.97 -2.33 -7.04
CA TYR A 73 13.80 -3.78 -7.02
C TYR A 73 13.98 -4.38 -8.42
N HIS A 74 13.32 -3.80 -9.44
CA HIS A 74 13.45 -4.26 -10.82
C HIS A 74 14.87 -4.09 -11.36
N LEU A 75 15.60 -3.06 -10.99
CA LEU A 75 17.03 -2.90 -11.30
C LEU A 75 17.88 -3.99 -10.63
N ALA A 76 17.65 -4.25 -9.34
CA ALA A 76 18.32 -5.35 -8.64
C ALA A 76 18.03 -6.70 -9.28
N ARG A 77 16.77 -6.94 -9.66
CA ARG A 77 16.31 -8.12 -10.36
C ARG A 77 17.01 -8.32 -11.70
N ALA A 78 17.08 -7.25 -12.50
CA ALA A 78 17.72 -7.27 -13.81
C ALA A 78 19.21 -7.65 -13.72
N TYR A 79 19.95 -7.06 -12.79
CA TYR A 79 21.34 -7.44 -12.53
C TYR A 79 21.49 -8.84 -11.94
N ALA A 80 20.57 -9.28 -11.10
CA ALA A 80 20.59 -10.64 -10.55
C ALA A 80 20.42 -11.71 -11.64
N MET A 81 19.54 -11.46 -12.62
CA MET A 81 19.32 -12.36 -13.78
C MET A 81 20.61 -12.58 -14.61
N THR A 82 21.53 -11.62 -14.65
CA THR A 82 22.83 -11.73 -15.33
C THR A 82 23.94 -12.26 -14.43
N GLY A 83 23.66 -12.52 -13.14
CA GLY A 83 24.67 -12.95 -12.15
C GLY A 83 25.56 -11.83 -11.61
N ASP A 84 25.29 -10.55 -11.96
CA ASP A 84 26.01 -9.41 -11.38
C ASP A 84 25.52 -9.14 -9.95
N SER A 85 26.13 -9.89 -9.03
CA SER A 85 25.78 -9.84 -7.61
C SER A 85 26.15 -8.51 -6.92
N LEU A 86 27.13 -7.77 -7.44
CA LEU A 86 27.54 -6.49 -6.87
C LEU A 86 26.52 -5.39 -7.20
N SER A 87 26.11 -5.29 -8.47
CA SER A 87 25.12 -4.32 -8.91
C SER A 87 23.75 -4.65 -8.31
N ALA A 88 23.33 -5.93 -8.29
CA ALA A 88 22.11 -6.35 -7.62
C ALA A 88 22.09 -5.95 -6.14
N ALA A 89 23.15 -6.26 -5.39
CA ALA A 89 23.28 -5.91 -3.98
C ALA A 89 23.28 -4.38 -3.76
N ARG A 90 23.93 -3.61 -4.65
CA ARG A 90 23.94 -2.14 -4.57
C ARG A 90 22.50 -1.58 -4.65
N TRP A 91 21.69 -2.05 -5.57
CA TRP A 91 20.31 -1.57 -5.71
C TRP A 91 19.42 -1.97 -4.53
N LEU A 92 19.57 -3.21 -4.01
CA LEU A 92 18.87 -3.64 -2.80
C LEU A 92 19.31 -2.81 -1.58
N SER A 93 20.61 -2.52 -1.43
CA SER A 93 21.13 -1.66 -0.36
C SER A 93 20.62 -0.22 -0.48
N GLN A 94 20.55 0.31 -1.71
CA GLN A 94 20.00 1.65 -1.95
C GLN A 94 18.53 1.72 -1.54
N MET A 95 17.73 0.70 -1.85
CA MET A 95 16.33 0.60 -1.46
C MET A 95 16.16 0.60 0.07
N LEU A 96 17.02 -0.13 0.80
CA LEU A 96 17.03 -0.11 2.27
C LEU A 96 17.41 1.26 2.83
N HIS A 97 18.37 1.94 2.17
CA HIS A 97 18.87 3.24 2.63
C HIS A 97 17.85 4.36 2.40
N ASP A 98 17.14 4.34 1.29
CA ASP A 98 16.18 5.38 0.93
C ASP A 98 14.97 5.41 1.90
N ARG A 99 14.79 4.38 2.74
CA ARG A 99 13.77 4.27 3.80
C ARG A 99 12.34 4.64 3.36
N ILE A 100 12.09 4.69 2.07
CA ILE A 100 10.78 4.96 1.52
C ILE A 100 10.07 3.61 1.45
N GLU A 101 9.25 3.32 2.45
CA GLU A 101 8.11 2.37 2.50
C GLU A 101 8.25 1.03 1.76
N GLY A 102 9.43 0.69 1.24
CA GLY A 102 9.58 -0.42 0.34
C GLY A 102 10.56 -1.48 0.82
N LEU A 103 10.23 -2.24 1.86
CA LEU A 103 10.95 -3.49 2.13
C LEU A 103 10.62 -4.55 1.07
N MET A 104 10.58 -4.16 -0.21
CA MET A 104 10.41 -5.08 -1.34
C MET A 104 11.49 -6.17 -1.39
N LEU A 105 12.54 -6.05 -0.57
CA LEU A 105 13.48 -7.15 -0.28
C LEU A 105 12.77 -8.44 0.11
N TYR A 106 11.61 -8.35 0.74
CA TYR A 106 10.77 -9.50 1.05
C TYR A 106 10.56 -10.40 -0.17
N TYR A 107 10.26 -9.81 -1.32
CA TYR A 107 9.97 -10.55 -2.54
C TYR A 107 11.20 -11.27 -3.12
N THR A 108 12.43 -10.85 -2.77
CA THR A 108 13.63 -11.55 -3.23
C THR A 108 13.66 -13.01 -2.76
N ALA A 109 12.98 -13.35 -1.67
CA ALA A 109 12.89 -14.73 -1.17
C ALA A 109 12.13 -15.66 -2.12
N TYR A 110 11.19 -15.11 -2.89
CA TYR A 110 10.27 -15.83 -3.76
C TYR A 110 10.57 -15.62 -5.26
N ASP A 111 11.45 -14.68 -5.60
CA ASP A 111 11.80 -14.37 -6.99
C ASP A 111 13.01 -15.18 -7.45
N GLY A 112 12.77 -16.15 -8.35
CA GLY A 112 13.82 -16.97 -8.96
C GLY A 112 14.88 -16.19 -9.74
N ALA A 113 14.60 -14.93 -10.13
CA ALA A 113 15.58 -14.05 -10.76
C ALA A 113 16.82 -13.79 -9.89
N PHE A 114 16.68 -13.91 -8.56
CA PHE A 114 17.80 -13.75 -7.62
C PHE A 114 18.60 -15.03 -7.38
N ASP A 115 18.19 -16.19 -7.88
CA ASP A 115 18.89 -17.47 -7.64
C ASP A 115 20.37 -17.43 -8.05
N PRO A 116 20.78 -16.80 -9.16
CA PRO A 116 22.18 -16.73 -9.55
C PRO A 116 23.07 -16.00 -8.52
N VAL A 117 22.48 -15.09 -7.72
CA VAL A 117 23.24 -14.22 -6.80
C VAL A 117 23.04 -14.55 -5.31
N ARG A 118 22.05 -15.40 -4.93
CA ARG A 118 21.70 -15.70 -3.53
C ARG A 118 22.88 -16.21 -2.69
N SER A 119 23.77 -17.00 -3.29
CA SER A 119 24.93 -17.58 -2.59
C SER A 119 26.09 -16.56 -2.43
N SER A 120 26.06 -15.45 -3.15
CA SER A 120 27.13 -14.45 -3.14
C SER A 120 27.26 -13.77 -1.78
N LYS A 121 28.49 -13.32 -1.47
CA LYS A 121 28.75 -12.55 -0.24
C LYS A 121 27.98 -11.22 -0.26
N SER A 122 27.96 -10.52 -1.39
CA SER A 122 27.28 -9.21 -1.54
C SER A 122 25.81 -9.29 -1.25
N PHE A 123 25.09 -10.29 -1.81
CA PHE A 123 23.68 -10.49 -1.53
C PHE A 123 23.43 -10.82 -0.05
N LYS A 124 24.20 -11.75 0.54
CA LYS A 124 24.09 -12.08 1.96
C LYS A 124 24.36 -10.90 2.89
N ASP A 125 25.31 -10.03 2.51
CA ASP A 125 25.63 -8.84 3.28
C ASP A 125 24.45 -7.86 3.31
N VAL A 126 23.73 -7.68 2.19
CA VAL A 126 22.52 -6.85 2.15
C VAL A 126 21.41 -7.46 2.99
N MET A 127 21.18 -8.79 2.87
CA MET A 127 20.13 -9.44 3.66
C MET A 127 20.39 -9.33 5.17
N ARG A 128 21.68 -9.29 5.61
CA ARG A 128 22.01 -9.03 7.02
C ARG A 128 21.74 -7.59 7.46
N GLN A 129 21.69 -6.61 6.55
CA GLN A 129 21.32 -5.24 6.91
C GLN A 129 19.86 -5.15 7.38
N VAL A 130 19.02 -6.10 6.98
CA VAL A 130 17.63 -6.21 7.46
C VAL A 130 17.56 -6.32 9.00
N ASP A 131 18.52 -7.01 9.62
CA ASP A 131 18.60 -7.13 11.08
C ASP A 131 18.82 -5.80 11.79
N THR A 132 19.34 -4.81 11.07
CA THR A 132 19.60 -3.45 11.56
C THR A 132 18.51 -2.44 11.18
N LEU A 133 17.40 -2.90 10.60
CA LEU A 133 16.26 -2.05 10.32
C LEU A 133 15.80 -1.38 11.61
N ASP A 134 15.51 -0.10 11.51
CA ASP A 134 15.01 0.72 12.60
C ASP A 134 13.58 1.17 12.28
N VAL A 135 12.67 0.88 13.20
CA VAL A 135 11.29 1.37 13.18
C VAL A 135 11.22 2.51 14.18
N THR A 136 10.87 3.68 13.67
CA THR A 136 10.69 4.86 14.51
C THR A 136 9.30 4.85 15.12
N ALA A 137 9.22 5.01 16.44
CA ALA A 137 7.96 5.14 17.17
C ALA A 137 7.78 6.59 17.62
N THR A 138 6.74 7.26 17.13
CA THR A 138 6.41 8.65 17.46
C THR A 138 5.05 8.71 18.14
N HIS A 139 4.95 9.35 19.32
CA HIS A 139 3.65 9.62 19.93
C HIS A 139 2.86 10.57 19.04
N LEU A 140 1.67 10.13 18.61
CA LEU A 140 0.86 10.90 17.68
C LEU A 140 -0.20 11.75 18.38
N GLN A 141 -1.12 11.08 19.07
CA GLN A 141 -2.21 11.74 19.81
C GLN A 141 -2.90 10.76 20.77
N GLY A 142 -3.34 11.21 21.95
CA GLY A 142 -4.00 10.36 22.94
C GLY A 142 -3.16 9.14 23.31
N ASN A 143 -3.70 7.94 23.12
CA ASN A 143 -3.01 6.67 23.37
C ASN A 143 -2.33 6.09 22.13
N VAL A 144 -2.35 6.80 20.99
CA VAL A 144 -1.88 6.31 19.69
C VAL A 144 -0.47 6.78 19.37
N TYR A 145 0.37 5.85 18.99
CA TYR A 145 1.71 6.02 18.41
C TYR A 145 1.70 5.65 16.95
N LEU A 146 2.52 6.34 16.16
CA LEU A 146 2.85 5.98 14.79
C LEU A 146 4.16 5.20 14.77
N LEU A 147 4.20 4.05 14.09
CA LEU A 147 5.40 3.28 13.83
C LEU A 147 5.71 3.35 12.34
N GLU A 148 6.89 3.89 11.99
CA GLU A 148 7.33 4.13 10.61
C GLU A 148 8.59 3.31 10.29
N GLY A 149 8.69 2.82 9.05
CA GLY A 149 9.84 2.04 8.57
C GLY A 149 9.60 0.54 8.51
N ALA A 150 8.34 0.09 8.65
CA ALA A 150 7.96 -1.32 8.59
C ALA A 150 7.43 -1.78 7.22
N GLY A 151 7.35 -0.89 6.23
CA GLY A 151 6.75 -1.14 4.92
C GLY A 151 5.47 -0.34 4.70
N CYS A 152 4.65 -0.20 5.70
CA CYS A 152 3.50 0.68 5.77
C CYS A 152 3.54 1.51 7.06
N GLN A 153 2.59 2.40 7.22
CA GLN A 153 2.36 3.11 8.48
C GLN A 153 1.57 2.21 9.43
N ILE A 154 2.10 1.96 10.63
CA ILE A 154 1.43 1.16 11.66
C ILE A 154 0.95 2.09 12.77
N ALA A 155 -0.33 2.01 13.14
CA ALA A 155 -0.79 2.63 14.37
C ALA A 155 -0.67 1.65 15.55
N ALA A 156 -0.15 2.13 16.67
CA ALA A 156 -0.09 1.38 17.92
C ALA A 156 -0.83 2.13 19.02
N GLN A 157 -2.00 1.65 19.43
CA GLN A 157 -2.68 2.14 20.64
C GLN A 157 -2.11 1.40 21.84
N VAL A 158 -1.64 2.17 22.83
CA VAL A 158 -0.92 1.64 24.00
C VAL A 158 -1.59 2.08 25.29
N GLY A 159 -1.89 1.16 26.19
CA GLY A 159 -2.49 1.46 27.47
C GLY A 159 -2.55 0.25 28.41
N PRO A 160 -3.36 0.33 29.50
CA PRO A 160 -3.39 -0.71 30.56
C PRO A 160 -3.92 -2.05 30.06
N ASP A 161 -4.78 -2.10 29.04
CA ASP A 161 -5.32 -3.35 28.52
C ASP A 161 -4.33 -4.08 27.60
N GLY A 162 -3.26 -3.38 27.17
CA GLY A 162 -2.25 -3.91 26.25
C GLY A 162 -2.00 -3.01 25.06
N VAL A 163 -1.52 -3.62 23.97
CA VAL A 163 -1.27 -2.96 22.68
C VAL A 163 -2.27 -3.48 21.64
N LEU A 164 -2.88 -2.55 20.91
CA LEU A 164 -3.63 -2.81 19.70
C LEU A 164 -2.84 -2.21 18.52
N LEU A 165 -2.52 -3.03 17.51
CA LEU A 165 -1.87 -2.59 16.29
C LEU A 165 -2.90 -2.50 15.15
N VAL A 166 -2.77 -1.50 14.30
CA VAL A 166 -3.37 -1.46 12.97
C VAL A 166 -2.26 -1.64 11.97
N ASP A 167 -2.32 -2.75 11.24
CA ASP A 167 -1.30 -3.35 10.39
C ASP A 167 -0.06 -3.89 11.12
N ALA A 168 0.75 -4.64 10.38
CA ALA A 168 1.85 -5.43 10.91
C ALA A 168 3.19 -5.22 10.17
N GLY A 169 3.17 -4.48 9.06
CA GLY A 169 4.35 -4.32 8.22
C GLY A 169 4.78 -5.60 7.51
N TYR A 170 5.91 -5.56 6.81
CA TYR A 170 6.55 -6.76 6.26
C TYR A 170 7.10 -7.68 7.38
N SER A 171 7.14 -8.97 7.12
CA SER A 171 7.71 -9.96 8.04
C SER A 171 9.15 -9.63 8.46
N LEU A 172 9.94 -9.08 7.54
CA LEU A 172 11.33 -8.69 7.79
C LEU A 172 11.46 -7.54 8.81
N ALA A 173 10.43 -6.69 8.93
CA ALA A 173 10.42 -5.56 9.87
C ALA A 173 9.87 -5.92 11.25
N ALA A 174 9.19 -7.05 11.41
CA ALA A 174 8.51 -7.40 12.67
C ALA A 174 9.43 -7.38 13.90
N PRO A 175 10.71 -7.85 13.84
CA PRO A 175 11.63 -7.70 14.97
C PRO A 175 11.93 -6.25 15.34
N ALA A 176 12.00 -5.34 14.35
CA ALA A 176 12.20 -3.90 14.58
C ALA A 176 10.97 -3.25 15.18
N VAL A 177 9.77 -3.64 14.74
CA VAL A 177 8.49 -3.22 15.35
C VAL A 177 8.44 -3.61 16.82
N LEU A 178 8.81 -4.85 17.18
CA LEU A 178 8.87 -5.30 18.58
C LEU A 178 9.88 -4.49 19.40
N ARG A 179 11.04 -4.15 18.83
CA ARG A 179 12.03 -3.29 19.52
C ARG A 179 11.47 -1.89 19.78
N ALA A 180 10.84 -1.28 18.77
CA ALA A 180 10.21 0.05 18.88
C ALA A 180 9.11 0.07 19.95
N LEU A 181 8.20 -0.90 19.93
CA LEU A 181 7.17 -1.09 20.96
C LEU A 181 7.78 -1.30 22.35
N GLY A 182 8.83 -2.10 22.45
CA GLY A 182 9.55 -2.37 23.70
C GLY A 182 10.20 -1.13 24.33
N GLY A 183 10.43 -0.08 23.55
CA GLY A 183 10.84 1.26 24.01
C GLY A 183 9.70 2.09 24.62
N ILE A 184 8.44 1.78 24.25
CA ILE A 184 7.24 2.49 24.73
C ILE A 184 6.62 1.76 25.93
N THR A 185 6.44 0.43 25.81
CA THR A 185 5.70 -0.36 26.79
C THR A 185 6.23 -1.78 26.91
N LYS A 186 5.90 -2.43 28.06
CA LYS A 186 6.09 -3.89 28.25
C LYS A 186 4.76 -4.63 28.19
N ALA A 187 3.66 -3.94 27.90
CA ALA A 187 2.35 -4.56 27.76
C ALA A 187 2.31 -5.46 26.51
N PRO A 188 1.60 -6.59 26.56
CA PRO A 188 1.52 -7.50 25.42
C PRO A 188 0.67 -6.93 24.31
N ILE A 189 0.96 -7.33 23.05
CA ILE A 189 0.07 -7.12 21.92
C ILE A 189 -1.17 -8.00 22.14
N ARG A 190 -2.35 -7.41 22.11
CA ARG A 190 -3.64 -8.09 22.27
C ARG A 190 -4.39 -8.24 20.96
N TYR A 191 -4.28 -7.23 20.09
CA TYR A 191 -4.94 -7.19 18.80
C TYR A 191 -3.97 -6.73 17.72
N VAL A 192 -4.10 -7.35 16.54
CA VAL A 192 -3.55 -6.86 15.28
C VAL A 192 -4.72 -6.74 14.32
N ILE A 193 -5.07 -5.54 13.86
CA ILE A 193 -6.12 -5.30 12.88
C ILE A 193 -5.44 -5.07 11.54
N ASN A 194 -5.64 -5.96 10.57
CA ASN A 194 -5.13 -5.76 9.23
C ASN A 194 -6.12 -4.96 8.40
N THR A 195 -5.65 -3.87 7.80
CA THR A 195 -6.48 -3.07 6.90
C THR A 195 -6.83 -3.83 5.63
N HIS A 196 -5.87 -4.59 5.06
CA HIS A 196 -6.07 -5.43 3.88
C HIS A 196 -4.98 -6.51 3.78
N TYR A 197 -4.93 -7.27 2.68
CA TYR A 197 -4.11 -8.49 2.56
C TYR A 197 -2.70 -8.29 1.99
N HIS A 198 -2.27 -7.08 1.58
CA HIS A 198 -0.94 -6.88 1.02
C HIS A 198 0.15 -7.16 2.05
N GLU A 199 1.29 -7.68 1.60
CA GLU A 199 2.36 -8.21 2.44
C GLU A 199 2.98 -7.17 3.38
N ASP A 200 3.03 -5.93 2.96
CA ASP A 200 3.50 -4.80 3.77
C ASP A 200 2.54 -4.40 4.90
N HIS A 201 1.33 -4.98 4.93
CA HIS A 201 0.33 -4.80 5.99
C HIS A 201 0.14 -6.04 6.86
N VAL A 202 0.35 -7.24 6.29
CA VAL A 202 0.08 -8.52 6.99
C VAL A 202 1.32 -9.36 7.27
N GLY A 203 2.45 -9.08 6.61
CA GLY A 203 3.64 -9.94 6.67
C GLY A 203 4.15 -10.17 8.09
N GLY A 204 4.02 -9.17 8.97
CA GLY A 204 4.42 -9.26 10.38
C GLY A 204 3.48 -10.08 11.25
N ASN A 205 2.30 -10.51 10.78
CA ASN A 205 1.28 -11.20 11.59
C ASN A 205 1.82 -12.43 12.31
N ALA A 206 2.64 -13.25 11.64
CA ALA A 206 3.20 -14.47 12.23
C ALA A 206 4.01 -14.20 13.51
N THR A 207 4.64 -13.03 13.61
CA THR A 207 5.45 -12.60 14.75
C THR A 207 4.66 -11.76 15.73
N LEU A 208 3.98 -10.71 15.24
CA LEU A 208 3.27 -9.75 16.08
C LEU A 208 1.93 -10.31 16.58
N GLY A 209 1.29 -11.14 15.76
CA GLY A 209 0.03 -11.81 16.06
C GLY A 209 0.17 -13.15 16.80
N ALA A 210 1.40 -13.64 17.09
CA ALA A 210 1.62 -14.98 17.63
C ALA A 210 0.89 -15.24 18.97
N ALA A 211 0.69 -14.21 19.79
CA ALA A 211 -0.05 -14.26 21.05
C ALA A 211 -1.22 -13.28 21.11
N ALA A 212 -1.60 -12.71 19.97
CA ALA A 212 -2.67 -11.73 19.81
C ALA A 212 -3.81 -12.28 18.96
N ALA A 213 -4.99 -11.66 19.04
CA ALA A 213 -6.05 -11.92 18.08
C ALA A 213 -5.81 -11.08 16.82
N VAL A 214 -5.65 -11.75 15.68
CA VAL A 214 -5.54 -11.07 14.38
C VAL A 214 -6.93 -10.89 13.80
N MET A 215 -7.28 -9.63 13.50
CA MET A 215 -8.57 -9.21 12.99
C MET A 215 -8.44 -8.69 11.56
N ALA A 216 -9.34 -9.10 10.67
CA ALA A 216 -9.42 -8.60 9.31
C ALA A 216 -10.79 -8.84 8.69
N HIS A 217 -11.04 -8.28 7.50
CA HIS A 217 -12.22 -8.60 6.72
C HIS A 217 -12.17 -10.07 6.19
N PRO A 218 -13.31 -10.79 6.05
CA PRO A 218 -13.33 -12.14 5.46
C PRO A 218 -12.60 -12.24 4.12
N LYS A 219 -12.76 -11.25 3.25
CA LYS A 219 -12.09 -11.19 1.95
C LYS A 219 -10.56 -11.10 2.06
N THR A 220 -10.05 -10.39 3.06
CA THR A 220 -8.62 -10.36 3.37
C THR A 220 -8.13 -11.77 3.73
N ARG A 221 -8.87 -12.49 4.59
CA ARG A 221 -8.51 -13.87 4.95
C ARG A 221 -8.60 -14.82 3.77
N GLU A 222 -9.62 -14.70 2.91
CA GLU A 222 -9.74 -15.50 1.67
C GLU A 222 -8.52 -15.29 0.78
N ALA A 223 -8.12 -14.03 0.55
CA ALA A 223 -6.94 -13.70 -0.26
C ALA A 223 -5.64 -14.28 0.32
N LEU A 224 -5.46 -14.26 1.65
CA LEU A 224 -4.28 -14.81 2.32
C LEU A 224 -4.17 -16.34 2.22
N LEU A 225 -5.26 -17.03 1.97
CA LEU A 225 -5.28 -18.50 1.77
C LEU A 225 -4.90 -18.92 0.36
N GLU A 226 -4.77 -17.97 -0.57
CA GLU A 226 -4.40 -18.21 -1.96
C GLU A 226 -2.99 -17.66 -2.25
N PRO A 227 -2.27 -18.23 -3.24
CA PRO A 227 -1.00 -17.66 -3.68
C PRO A 227 -1.20 -16.26 -4.24
N GLN A 228 -0.35 -15.32 -3.86
CA GLN A 228 -0.42 -13.92 -4.32
C GLN A 228 0.70 -13.62 -5.32
N THR A 229 0.38 -12.84 -6.34
CA THR A 229 1.34 -12.35 -7.33
C THR A 229 1.29 -10.82 -7.38
N PHE A 230 2.13 -10.17 -6.60
CA PHE A 230 2.24 -8.72 -6.59
C PHE A 230 3.23 -8.21 -7.64
N ILE A 231 4.32 -8.95 -7.85
CA ILE A 231 5.32 -8.69 -8.88
C ILE A 231 5.18 -9.77 -9.95
N GLU A 232 5.15 -9.38 -11.23
CA GLU A 232 5.01 -10.35 -12.33
C GLU A 232 6.08 -11.45 -12.25
N GLY A 233 5.63 -12.70 -12.21
CA GLY A 233 6.49 -13.89 -12.10
C GLY A 233 6.96 -14.21 -10.68
N VAL A 234 6.57 -13.42 -9.66
CA VAL A 234 6.91 -13.69 -8.25
C VAL A 234 5.65 -14.14 -7.53
N VAL A 235 5.63 -15.39 -7.09
CA VAL A 235 4.49 -15.98 -6.39
C VAL A 235 4.83 -16.13 -4.90
N VAL A 236 4.11 -15.38 -4.07
CA VAL A 236 4.16 -15.52 -2.61
C VAL A 236 3.21 -16.66 -2.22
N PRO A 237 3.66 -17.66 -1.45
CA PRO A 237 2.81 -18.78 -1.03
C PRO A 237 1.70 -18.32 -0.09
N PRO A 238 0.61 -19.12 0.05
CA PRO A 238 -0.45 -18.84 1.00
C PRO A 238 0.06 -18.71 2.44
N HIS A 239 -0.57 -17.81 3.19
CA HIS A 239 -0.33 -17.67 4.62
C HIS A 239 -0.87 -18.87 5.41
N THR A 240 -0.24 -19.18 6.55
CA THR A 240 -0.61 -20.32 7.41
C THR A 240 -0.49 -19.98 8.90
N GLY A 241 -1.20 -20.73 9.74
CA GLY A 241 -1.06 -20.64 11.19
C GLY A 241 -1.35 -19.26 11.76
N HIS A 242 -0.45 -18.71 12.55
CA HIS A 242 -0.62 -17.42 13.25
C HIS A 242 -0.59 -16.20 12.33
N SER A 243 -0.24 -16.36 11.05
CA SER A 243 -0.32 -15.24 10.10
C SER A 243 -1.73 -15.00 9.59
N LEU A 244 -2.67 -15.91 9.84
CA LEU A 244 -4.06 -15.80 9.38
C LEU A 244 -4.95 -15.09 10.41
N PRO A 245 -5.84 -14.18 9.95
CA PRO A 245 -6.84 -13.57 10.81
C PRO A 245 -7.75 -14.61 11.47
N THR A 246 -8.01 -14.42 12.77
CA THR A 246 -8.88 -15.28 13.60
C THR A 246 -10.21 -14.62 13.95
N LEU A 247 -10.25 -13.27 13.94
CA LEU A 247 -11.46 -12.50 14.11
C LEU A 247 -11.84 -11.84 12.78
N LEU A 248 -13.08 -12.07 12.32
CA LEU A 248 -13.52 -11.56 11.02
C LEU A 248 -14.55 -10.44 11.18
N VAL A 249 -14.28 -9.31 10.52
CA VAL A 249 -15.10 -8.10 10.54
C VAL A 249 -15.72 -7.88 9.18
N GLU A 250 -16.96 -8.30 9.02
CA GLU A 250 -17.76 -8.10 7.80
C GLU A 250 -18.67 -6.87 7.90
N ASN A 251 -19.06 -6.53 9.13
CA ASN A 251 -19.89 -5.36 9.45
C ASN A 251 -19.14 -4.47 10.47
N PRO A 252 -19.48 -3.19 10.57
CA PRO A 252 -18.88 -2.31 11.55
C PRO A 252 -18.94 -2.87 12.98
N VAL A 253 -17.81 -2.84 13.68
CA VAL A 253 -17.71 -3.24 15.09
C VAL A 253 -17.03 -2.15 15.91
N SER A 254 -17.30 -2.11 17.21
CA SER A 254 -16.64 -1.24 18.16
C SER A 254 -16.04 -2.07 19.28
N ILE A 255 -14.83 -1.70 19.70
CA ILE A 255 -14.07 -2.37 20.77
C ILE A 255 -13.73 -1.33 21.80
N GLU A 256 -14.12 -1.56 23.07
CA GLU A 256 -13.64 -0.77 24.21
C GLU A 256 -12.25 -1.25 24.58
N PHE A 257 -11.23 -0.40 24.42
CA PHE A 257 -9.84 -0.76 24.67
C PHE A 257 -9.01 0.45 25.10
N ASN A 258 -8.23 0.29 26.16
CA ASN A 258 -7.40 1.35 26.75
C ASN A 258 -8.17 2.64 27.10
N GLY A 259 -9.46 2.50 27.50
CA GLY A 259 -10.29 3.62 27.94
C GLY A 259 -10.90 4.45 26.82
N GLU A 260 -10.88 3.97 25.59
CA GLU A 260 -11.58 4.60 24.45
C GLU A 260 -12.26 3.56 23.56
N THR A 261 -13.23 4.03 22.76
CA THR A 261 -13.87 3.20 21.72
C THR A 261 -13.02 3.20 20.45
N VAL A 262 -12.68 2.01 19.98
CA VAL A 262 -12.02 1.78 18.69
C VAL A 262 -13.05 1.24 17.70
N HIS A 263 -13.38 2.01 16.68
CA HIS A 263 -14.31 1.60 15.62
C HIS A 263 -13.55 0.99 14.45
N VAL A 264 -13.98 -0.18 14.01
CA VAL A 264 -13.43 -0.90 12.86
C VAL A 264 -14.57 -1.14 11.87
N PHE A 265 -14.42 -0.68 10.64
CA PHE A 265 -15.48 -0.82 9.65
C PHE A 265 -14.93 -1.03 8.23
N PRO A 266 -15.67 -1.82 7.40
CA PRO A 266 -15.30 -2.04 6.01
C PRO A 266 -15.43 -0.76 5.17
N LEU A 267 -14.42 -0.56 4.31
CA LEU A 267 -14.45 0.47 3.27
C LEU A 267 -13.73 -0.08 2.02
N PRO A 268 -14.30 -1.07 1.32
CA PRO A 268 -13.62 -1.72 0.19
C PRO A 268 -13.33 -0.75 -0.96
N GLY A 269 -12.27 -1.03 -1.72
CA GLY A 269 -11.91 -0.23 -2.89
C GLY A 269 -10.46 -0.42 -3.35
N HIS A 270 -9.46 -0.34 -2.47
CA HIS A 270 -8.09 -0.74 -2.79
C HIS A 270 -8.03 -2.27 -2.96
N THR A 271 -8.67 -2.97 -2.03
CA THR A 271 -9.00 -4.40 -2.14
C THR A 271 -10.49 -4.60 -1.86
N GLU A 272 -10.99 -5.84 -2.00
CA GLU A 272 -12.37 -6.19 -1.60
C GLU A 272 -12.56 -6.29 -0.08
N GLY A 273 -11.47 -6.30 0.68
CA GLY A 273 -11.46 -6.54 2.12
C GLY A 273 -10.85 -5.42 2.94
N ASP A 274 -10.90 -4.17 2.46
CA ASP A 274 -10.30 -3.07 3.20
C ASP A 274 -11.11 -2.73 4.46
N LEU A 275 -10.38 -2.54 5.58
CA LEU A 275 -10.87 -2.01 6.84
C LEU A 275 -10.24 -0.66 7.13
N VAL A 276 -10.98 0.23 7.75
CA VAL A 276 -10.49 1.47 8.35
C VAL A 276 -10.75 1.45 9.84
N VAL A 277 -9.89 2.14 10.61
CA VAL A 277 -9.92 2.10 12.08
C VAL A 277 -9.93 3.52 12.64
N ARG A 278 -10.95 3.84 13.45
CA ARG A 278 -11.11 5.12 14.12
C ARG A 278 -10.91 4.95 15.63
N PHE A 279 -9.94 5.65 16.19
CA PHE A 279 -9.71 5.79 17.62
C PHE A 279 -10.45 7.05 18.08
N GLU A 280 -11.61 6.88 18.75
CA GLU A 280 -12.53 7.98 19.03
C GLU A 280 -11.94 8.96 20.04
N GLY A 281 -11.48 8.46 21.19
CA GLY A 281 -10.93 9.29 22.26
C GLY A 281 -9.59 9.92 21.90
N SER A 282 -8.74 9.20 21.17
CA SER A 282 -7.46 9.72 20.68
C SER A 282 -7.60 10.60 19.45
N ASP A 283 -8.78 10.68 18.85
CA ASP A 283 -9.07 11.44 17.61
C ASP A 283 -8.11 11.14 16.46
N VAL A 284 -7.87 9.85 16.20
CA VAL A 284 -7.01 9.34 15.12
C VAL A 284 -7.81 8.42 14.20
N LEU A 285 -7.62 8.57 12.89
CA LEU A 285 -8.19 7.71 11.86
C LEU A 285 -7.07 7.03 11.08
N HIS A 286 -7.10 5.70 10.98
CA HIS A 286 -6.21 4.93 10.10
C HIS A 286 -6.98 4.43 8.88
N MET A 287 -6.57 4.88 7.71
CA MET A 287 -7.27 4.61 6.44
C MET A 287 -6.69 3.41 5.68
N GLY A 288 -5.54 2.86 6.10
CA GLY A 288 -4.81 1.92 5.25
C GLY A 288 -4.59 2.48 3.85
N ASP A 289 -4.55 1.61 2.86
CA ASP A 289 -4.35 1.99 1.45
C ASP A 289 -5.60 2.53 0.76
N ARG A 290 -6.66 2.75 1.55
CA ARG A 290 -7.79 3.55 1.08
C ARG A 290 -7.42 5.02 0.89
N TYR A 291 -6.30 5.46 1.47
CA TYR A 291 -5.79 6.81 1.33
C TYR A 291 -4.27 6.80 1.20
N PHE A 292 -3.76 7.42 0.15
CA PHE A 292 -2.34 7.67 -0.09
C PHE A 292 -2.05 9.15 0.10
N ALA A 293 -1.57 9.52 1.27
CA ALA A 293 -1.35 10.91 1.63
C ALA A 293 -0.38 11.60 0.67
N LEU A 294 -0.80 12.68 0.04
CA LEU A 294 -0.03 13.50 -0.89
C LEU A 294 0.41 12.80 -2.20
N ALA A 295 0.06 11.52 -2.39
CA ALA A 295 0.41 10.77 -3.59
C ALA A 295 -0.64 10.92 -4.71
N SER A 296 -1.91 11.10 -4.33
CA SER A 296 -3.01 11.31 -5.27
C SER A 296 -3.99 12.33 -4.70
N PRO A 297 -4.53 13.24 -5.51
CA PRO A 297 -5.65 14.07 -5.10
C PRO A 297 -6.98 13.30 -5.02
N TYR A 298 -7.01 12.03 -5.46
CA TYR A 298 -8.21 11.21 -5.53
C TYR A 298 -8.11 10.00 -4.62
N ILE A 299 -9.28 9.51 -4.16
CA ILE A 299 -9.46 8.26 -3.43
C ILE A 299 -10.26 7.32 -4.32
N TRP A 300 -9.72 6.17 -4.67
CA TRP A 300 -10.41 5.21 -5.53
C TRP A 300 -11.71 4.71 -4.87
N PRO A 301 -12.91 4.91 -5.48
CA PRO A 301 -14.18 4.56 -4.84
C PRO A 301 -14.45 3.04 -4.79
N GLY A 302 -13.70 2.24 -5.54
CA GLY A 302 -14.01 0.82 -5.71
C GLY A 302 -15.13 0.60 -6.72
N LYS A 303 -15.72 -0.60 -6.71
CA LYS A 303 -16.82 -0.98 -7.61
C LYS A 303 -18.19 -0.54 -7.12
N GLN A 304 -18.35 -0.30 -5.82
CA GLN A 304 -19.61 0.11 -5.20
C GLN A 304 -19.59 1.61 -4.91
N VAL A 305 -19.70 2.41 -5.97
CA VAL A 305 -19.50 3.87 -5.91
C VAL A 305 -20.46 4.54 -4.92
N ASP A 306 -21.75 4.19 -4.93
CA ASP A 306 -22.74 4.80 -4.05
C ASP A 306 -22.54 4.41 -2.58
N ALA A 307 -22.20 3.15 -2.32
CA ALA A 307 -21.88 2.69 -0.96
C ALA A 307 -20.62 3.37 -0.43
N TYR A 308 -19.60 3.55 -1.28
CA TYR A 308 -18.38 4.32 -0.95
C TYR A 308 -18.74 5.76 -0.55
N VAL A 309 -19.54 6.47 -1.36
CA VAL A 309 -19.94 7.85 -1.06
C VAL A 309 -20.66 7.92 0.28
N ALA A 310 -21.67 7.08 0.50
CA ALA A 310 -22.41 7.06 1.76
C ALA A 310 -21.54 6.77 2.99
N THR A 311 -20.56 5.84 2.86
CA THR A 311 -19.66 5.49 3.95
C THR A 311 -18.67 6.64 4.22
N MET A 312 -18.12 7.27 3.19
CA MET A 312 -17.20 8.39 3.34
C MET A 312 -17.89 9.63 3.94
N ASP A 313 -19.13 9.94 3.53
CA ASP A 313 -19.93 11.02 4.13
C ASP A 313 -20.14 10.78 5.61
N SER A 314 -20.53 9.56 5.99
CA SER A 314 -20.73 9.18 7.39
C SER A 314 -19.44 9.26 8.19
N LEU A 315 -18.31 8.78 7.63
CA LEU A 315 -17.01 8.83 8.26
C LEU A 315 -16.55 10.27 8.50
N LEU A 316 -16.56 11.09 7.45
CA LEU A 316 -16.09 12.48 7.53
C LEU A 316 -16.92 13.31 8.51
N ALA A 317 -18.22 13.02 8.68
CA ALA A 317 -19.07 13.67 9.67
C ALA A 317 -18.65 13.39 11.12
N THR A 318 -17.86 12.34 11.38
CA THR A 318 -17.34 11.99 12.72
C THR A 318 -16.01 12.64 13.04
N LEU A 319 -15.33 13.23 12.04
CA LEU A 319 -14.00 13.80 12.20
C LEU A 319 -14.05 15.23 12.71
N THR A 320 -13.05 15.60 13.48
CA THR A 320 -12.81 16.98 13.94
C THR A 320 -11.71 17.62 13.07
N PRO A 321 -11.54 18.95 13.11
CA PRO A 321 -10.41 19.60 12.46
C PRO A 321 -9.04 19.11 12.98
N ASP A 322 -8.98 18.62 14.21
CA ASP A 322 -7.76 18.16 14.88
C ASP A 322 -7.47 16.66 14.62
N THR A 323 -8.42 15.93 14.02
CA THR A 323 -8.26 14.51 13.70
C THR A 323 -6.99 14.27 12.87
N LYS A 324 -6.14 13.37 13.36
CA LYS A 324 -4.96 12.89 12.66
C LYS A 324 -5.32 11.71 11.75
N VAL A 325 -5.04 11.83 10.47
CA VAL A 325 -5.30 10.78 9.49
C VAL A 325 -3.99 10.09 9.12
N ILE A 326 -3.91 8.80 9.44
CA ILE A 326 -2.82 7.90 9.04
C ILE A 326 -3.25 7.25 7.72
N ALA A 327 -2.49 7.49 6.66
CA ALA A 327 -2.60 6.77 5.40
C ALA A 327 -1.85 5.43 5.52
N GLY A 328 -2.10 4.48 4.64
CA GLY A 328 -1.25 3.29 4.56
C GLY A 328 0.19 3.65 4.21
N HIS A 329 0.35 4.63 3.33
CA HIS A 329 1.64 5.17 2.90
C HIS A 329 1.64 6.69 2.86
N GLY A 330 2.79 7.29 3.21
CA GLY A 330 2.99 8.74 3.26
C GLY A 330 2.80 9.36 4.65
N PRO A 331 2.91 10.68 4.77
CA PRO A 331 2.86 11.35 6.08
C PRO A 331 1.46 11.34 6.69
N VAL A 332 1.39 11.49 8.00
CA VAL A 332 0.14 11.80 8.68
C VAL A 332 -0.38 13.17 8.21
N THR A 333 -1.67 13.24 7.92
CA THR A 333 -2.33 14.47 7.45
C THR A 333 -3.49 14.87 8.37
N PRO A 334 -3.92 16.15 8.35
CA PRO A 334 -5.16 16.54 9.00
C PRO A 334 -6.39 16.02 8.22
N ALA A 335 -7.53 15.92 8.89
CA ALA A 335 -8.81 15.54 8.27
C ALA A 335 -9.17 16.40 7.04
N ALA A 336 -8.76 17.67 7.03
CA ALA A 336 -8.98 18.56 5.89
C ALA A 336 -8.34 18.04 4.58
N SER A 337 -7.17 17.39 4.66
CA SER A 337 -6.51 16.81 3.47
C SER A 337 -7.28 15.60 2.93
N LEU A 338 -7.77 14.73 3.82
CA LEU A 338 -8.63 13.61 3.44
C LEU A 338 -9.91 14.11 2.78
N ASN A 339 -10.55 15.12 3.39
CA ASN A 339 -11.77 15.73 2.85
C ASN A 339 -11.51 16.36 1.47
N ALA A 340 -10.39 17.06 1.28
CA ALA A 340 -10.04 17.64 -0.02
C ALA A 340 -9.90 16.55 -1.12
N SER A 341 -9.25 15.43 -0.80
CA SER A 341 -9.16 14.30 -1.73
C SER A 341 -10.52 13.64 -2.00
N TYR A 342 -11.38 13.56 -0.99
CA TYR A 342 -12.75 13.08 -1.17
C TYR A 342 -13.58 13.99 -2.07
N GLN A 343 -13.52 15.32 -1.87
CA GLN A 343 -14.24 16.28 -2.73
C GLN A 343 -13.77 16.20 -4.18
N ALA A 344 -12.46 16.10 -4.43
CA ALA A 344 -11.93 15.89 -5.77
C ALA A 344 -12.43 14.58 -6.40
N THR A 345 -12.58 13.54 -5.59
CA THR A 345 -13.14 12.26 -6.03
C THR A 345 -14.62 12.38 -6.37
N LEU A 346 -15.41 13.11 -5.59
CA LEU A 346 -16.82 13.38 -5.88
C LEU A 346 -17.00 14.13 -7.21
N GLU A 347 -16.17 15.14 -7.47
CA GLU A 347 -16.19 15.86 -8.75
C GLU A 347 -15.95 14.93 -9.94
N LEU A 348 -15.03 13.99 -9.80
CA LEU A 348 -14.73 12.97 -10.80
C LEU A 348 -15.89 11.99 -10.98
N ILE A 349 -16.48 11.51 -9.88
CA ILE A 349 -17.65 10.62 -9.92
C ILE A 349 -18.82 11.30 -10.61
N ASP A 350 -19.13 12.55 -10.25
CA ASP A 350 -20.24 13.30 -10.83
C ASP A 350 -20.01 13.58 -12.32
N PHE A 351 -18.77 13.87 -12.71
CA PHE A 351 -18.41 14.00 -14.13
C PHE A 351 -18.73 12.70 -14.89
N VAL A 352 -18.33 11.54 -14.36
CA VAL A 352 -18.58 10.25 -15.03
C VAL A 352 -20.08 9.93 -15.04
N ARG A 353 -20.81 10.15 -13.93
CA ARG A 353 -22.25 9.97 -13.88
C ARG A 353 -22.99 10.81 -14.96
N MET A 354 -22.60 12.07 -15.13
CA MET A 354 -23.18 12.91 -16.20
C MET A 354 -22.90 12.34 -17.59
N ALA A 355 -21.69 11.82 -17.84
CA ALA A 355 -21.34 11.23 -19.12
C ALA A 355 -22.15 9.94 -19.39
N VAL A 356 -22.28 9.06 -18.39
CA VAL A 356 -23.11 7.85 -18.47
C VAL A 356 -24.58 8.22 -18.74
N SER A 357 -25.15 9.17 -18.00
CA SER A 357 -26.53 9.65 -18.20
C SER A 357 -26.75 10.26 -19.59
N ALA A 358 -25.70 10.84 -20.18
CA ALA A 358 -25.73 11.37 -21.57
C ALA A 358 -25.41 10.28 -22.62
N ALA A 359 -25.43 9.00 -22.25
CA ALA A 359 -25.12 7.85 -23.10
C ALA A 359 -23.79 7.97 -23.85
N LYS A 360 -22.76 8.58 -23.23
CA LYS A 360 -21.41 8.59 -23.77
C LYS A 360 -20.76 7.23 -23.59
N THR A 361 -19.92 6.82 -24.55
CA THR A 361 -19.09 5.60 -24.38
C THR A 361 -17.93 5.88 -23.40
N VAL A 362 -17.29 4.83 -22.93
CA VAL A 362 -16.12 4.95 -22.05
C VAL A 362 -14.99 5.73 -22.75
N GLU A 363 -14.75 5.51 -24.06
CA GLU A 363 -13.74 6.25 -24.84
C GLU A 363 -14.06 7.74 -24.94
N GLN A 364 -15.33 8.08 -25.20
CA GLN A 364 -15.78 9.48 -25.22
C GLN A 364 -15.61 10.12 -23.85
N THR A 365 -15.97 9.40 -22.79
CA THR A 365 -15.86 9.88 -21.40
C THR A 365 -14.38 10.09 -21.01
N ARG A 366 -13.50 9.17 -21.37
CA ARG A 366 -12.04 9.33 -21.18
C ARG A 366 -11.48 10.56 -21.88
N ALA A 367 -11.85 10.76 -23.16
CA ALA A 367 -11.40 11.93 -23.93
C ALA A 367 -11.90 13.25 -23.31
N MET A 368 -13.16 13.29 -22.84
CA MET A 368 -13.73 14.44 -22.15
C MET A 368 -13.05 14.66 -20.78
N GLY A 369 -12.78 13.60 -20.04
CA GLY A 369 -12.10 13.65 -18.75
C GLY A 369 -10.67 14.17 -18.87
N LYS A 370 -9.92 13.70 -19.86
CA LYS A 370 -8.58 14.20 -20.18
C LYS A 370 -8.55 15.71 -20.42
N ALA A 371 -9.53 16.23 -21.15
CA ALA A 371 -9.66 17.66 -21.41
C ALA A 371 -9.94 18.49 -20.13
N ARG A 372 -10.37 17.85 -19.03
CA ARG A 372 -10.59 18.43 -17.70
C ARG A 372 -9.45 18.14 -16.71
N GLY A 373 -8.42 17.43 -17.13
CA GLY A 373 -7.30 17.04 -16.27
C GLY A 373 -7.58 15.80 -15.39
N PHE A 374 -8.67 15.07 -15.62
CA PHE A 374 -8.95 13.83 -14.89
C PHE A 374 -8.07 12.68 -15.39
N PRO A 375 -7.54 11.83 -14.51
CA PRO A 375 -6.73 10.68 -14.90
C PRO A 375 -7.55 9.65 -15.68
N GLU A 376 -7.13 9.31 -16.90
CA GLU A 376 -7.88 8.41 -17.78
C GLU A 376 -8.22 7.04 -17.15
N PRO A 377 -7.30 6.35 -16.41
CA PRO A 377 -7.64 5.08 -15.76
C PRO A 377 -8.77 5.21 -14.72
N TRP A 378 -8.81 6.33 -13.99
CA TRP A 378 -9.84 6.59 -12.98
C TRP A 378 -11.20 6.86 -13.62
N VAL A 379 -11.22 7.63 -14.71
CA VAL A 379 -12.44 7.87 -15.51
C VAL A 379 -13.01 6.55 -16.02
N ALA A 380 -12.15 5.67 -16.60
CA ALA A 380 -12.58 4.39 -17.13
C ALA A 380 -13.13 3.46 -16.03
N GLY A 381 -12.39 3.31 -14.92
CA GLY A 381 -12.79 2.41 -13.85
C GLY A 381 -14.08 2.84 -13.15
N ILE A 382 -14.27 4.17 -12.92
CA ILE A 382 -15.55 4.67 -12.37
C ILE A 382 -16.69 4.48 -13.38
N TYR A 383 -16.43 4.66 -14.68
CA TYR A 383 -17.42 4.41 -15.72
C TYR A 383 -17.88 2.94 -15.71
N GLU A 384 -16.93 2.00 -15.68
CA GLU A 384 -17.22 0.57 -15.59
C GLU A 384 -18.02 0.26 -14.32
N ALA A 385 -17.59 0.77 -13.15
CA ALA A 385 -18.28 0.57 -11.89
C ALA A 385 -19.75 1.06 -11.94
N LEU A 386 -20.00 2.21 -12.56
CA LEU A 386 -21.36 2.79 -12.66
C LEU A 386 -22.23 2.15 -13.75
N THR A 387 -21.66 1.35 -14.64
CA THR A 387 -22.42 0.68 -15.73
C THR A 387 -22.57 -0.82 -15.55
N GLU A 388 -21.83 -1.43 -14.60
CA GLU A 388 -21.94 -2.83 -14.22
C GLU A 388 -22.93 -3.07 -13.06
N GLU A 389 -23.35 -2.00 -12.36
CA GLU A 389 -24.46 -2.03 -11.38
C GLU A 389 -25.83 -2.11 -12.10
#